data_e3d423801be9e3e5deec42e571f649ef
#
_entry.id   e3d423801be9e3e5deec42e571f649ef
#
_cell.length_a   1.000
_cell.length_b   1.000
_cell.length_c   1.000
_cell.angle_alpha   90.00
_cell.angle_beta   90.00
_cell.angle_gamma   90.00
#
_symmetry.space_group_name_H-M   'P 1'
#
loop_
_entity.id
_entity.type
_entity.pdbx_description
1 polymer ?
#
loop_
_entity_poly.entity_id
_entity_poly.type
_entity_poly.pdbx_seq_one_letter_code
_entity_poly.pdbx_strand_id
1 'polypeptide(L)'
;MKRKLIFLFSLIFISILPFISNANINSYCNNDISQSVLQNLDNSKIEKIEIKANKHRKWIRNSLNILIGNFRFIPQKFKKRFEAKIVVRFENDLVCNFTGRMRFSGDQKDHVFLKDNSIIQSVDVHLNNGNIHGITKFKLFLPQARGNFEDEIFVTELLREFNYLAPRTSYVDVKINEVETKMIFQEKAAKELLEFNMRREGPILEGDERFSFRIIEAANLPDNQISNWSIGVVPLMEYGINAMFARQINANWLLRSDKHATISYNSLSNLNSAYLLYLNRYKDEKNNFYYAHYGLSNNLMALGNSDNILKLDIYNVIILSTNGWHGLIPANRKFYWNSIENYFEPITYDSNFNI
;
A
#
# COMPACT_ATOMS: atom_id res chain seq x y z
N MET A 1 77.19 -4.46 -16.30
CA MET A 1 75.94 -5.09 -16.72
C MET A 1 75.06 -5.43 -15.50
N LYS A 2 74.63 -4.47 -14.61
CA LYS A 2 73.79 -4.74 -13.42
C LYS A 2 72.85 -3.57 -13.06
N ARG A 3 72.41 -2.81 -14.03
CA ARG A 3 71.45 -1.64 -13.75
C ARG A 3 70.22 -1.59 -14.63
N LYS A 4 69.84 -2.66 -15.34
CA LYS A 4 68.61 -2.67 -16.20
C LYS A 4 67.53 -3.66 -15.75
N LEU A 5 67.64 -4.29 -14.57
CA LEU A 5 66.68 -5.31 -14.15
C LEU A 5 65.73 -4.83 -13.04
N ILE A 6 65.85 -3.59 -12.54
CA ILE A 6 65.01 -3.05 -11.43
C ILE A 6 63.86 -2.23 -11.96
N PHE A 7 63.84 -1.84 -13.23
CA PHE A 7 62.78 -0.98 -13.78
C PHE A 7 61.61 -1.77 -14.42
N LEU A 8 61.73 -3.10 -14.55
CA LEU A 8 60.67 -3.92 -15.14
C LEU A 8 59.69 -4.50 -14.10
N PHE A 9 60.03 -4.46 -12.80
CA PHE A 9 59.12 -4.97 -11.75
C PHE A 9 58.19 -3.94 -11.14
N SER A 10 58.38 -2.63 -11.38
CA SER A 10 57.51 -1.57 -10.88
C SER A 10 56.35 -1.20 -11.81
N LEU A 11 56.32 -1.74 -13.04
CA LEU A 11 55.27 -1.48 -14.04
C LEU A 11 54.17 -2.55 -14.07
N ILE A 12 54.37 -3.68 -13.37
CA ILE A 12 53.40 -4.78 -13.31
C ILE A 12 52.46 -4.64 -12.11
N PHE A 13 52.77 -3.76 -11.14
CA PHE A 13 51.93 -3.58 -9.93
C PHE A 13 50.85 -2.48 -10.02
N ILE A 14 50.76 -1.77 -11.14
CA ILE A 14 49.77 -0.67 -11.31
C ILE A 14 48.55 -1.08 -12.15
N SER A 15 48.51 -2.29 -12.70
CA SER A 15 47.39 -2.78 -13.52
C SER A 15 46.46 -3.78 -12.83
N ILE A 16 46.56 -3.98 -11.51
CA ILE A 16 45.65 -4.79 -10.72
C ILE A 16 45.03 -3.91 -9.63
N LEU A 17 44.35 -2.85 -10.01
CA LEU A 17 43.36 -2.15 -9.18
C LEU A 17 42.04 -2.18 -9.93
N PRO A 18 40.95 -2.36 -9.23
CA PRO A 18 40.08 -3.51 -9.41
C PRO A 18 38.92 -3.13 -10.32
N PHE A 19 38.65 -3.97 -11.27
CA PHE A 19 37.32 -4.16 -11.80
C PHE A 19 36.43 -4.79 -10.70
N ILE A 20 36.35 -4.16 -9.52
CA ILE A 20 35.40 -4.49 -8.48
C ILE A 20 34.44 -3.31 -8.43
N SER A 21 33.31 -3.38 -9.10
CA SER A 21 32.12 -2.75 -8.58
C SER A 21 30.87 -2.89 -9.45
N ASN A 22 30.94 -3.20 -10.73
CA ASN A 22 29.70 -3.21 -11.53
C ASN A 22 28.91 -4.53 -11.51
N ALA A 23 29.52 -5.65 -11.11
CA ALA A 23 28.81 -6.94 -11.06
C ALA A 23 27.95 -7.11 -9.79
N ASN A 24 28.33 -6.49 -8.67
CA ASN A 24 27.60 -6.63 -7.41
C ASN A 24 26.38 -5.68 -7.30
N ILE A 25 26.40 -4.53 -7.95
CA ILE A 25 25.31 -3.55 -7.86
C ILE A 25 24.02 -4.10 -8.49
N ASN A 26 24.10 -4.85 -9.58
CA ASN A 26 22.95 -5.44 -10.23
C ASN A 26 22.30 -6.59 -9.44
N SER A 27 23.05 -7.30 -8.59
CA SER A 27 22.50 -8.40 -7.79
C SER A 27 21.56 -7.88 -6.68
N TYR A 28 21.86 -6.73 -6.08
CA TYR A 28 21.05 -6.13 -5.02
C TYR A 28 19.66 -5.65 -5.49
N CYS A 29 19.53 -5.30 -6.75
CA CYS A 29 18.30 -4.77 -7.32
C CYS A 29 17.44 -5.84 -8.00
N ASN A 30 18.01 -7.03 -8.26
CA ASN A 30 17.37 -8.14 -8.96
C ASN A 30 16.89 -9.25 -8.01
N ASN A 31 15.97 -10.11 -8.49
CA ASN A 31 15.33 -11.15 -7.70
C ASN A 31 16.22 -12.34 -7.29
N ASP A 32 17.50 -12.37 -7.72
CA ASP A 32 18.41 -13.52 -7.54
C ASP A 32 19.25 -13.46 -6.25
N ILE A 33 18.82 -12.69 -5.27
CA ILE A 33 19.61 -12.45 -4.06
C ILE A 33 19.39 -13.58 -3.04
N SER A 34 20.50 -14.14 -2.52
CA SER A 34 20.47 -15.08 -1.40
C SER A 34 19.96 -14.41 -0.11
N GLN A 35 19.28 -15.17 0.75
CA GLN A 35 18.73 -14.68 2.03
C GLN A 35 19.73 -13.92 2.92
N SER A 36 21.01 -14.30 2.90
CA SER A 36 22.07 -13.64 3.67
C SER A 36 22.36 -12.21 3.21
N VAL A 37 22.11 -11.92 1.94
CA VAL A 37 22.28 -10.57 1.38
C VAL A 37 21.05 -9.72 1.67
N LEU A 38 19.85 -10.31 1.72
CA LEU A 38 18.61 -9.63 2.11
C LEU A 38 18.71 -9.08 3.54
N GLN A 39 19.28 -9.83 4.49
CA GLN A 39 19.48 -9.37 5.87
C GLN A 39 20.40 -8.16 6.00
N ASN A 40 21.41 -8.04 5.14
CA ASN A 40 22.29 -6.87 5.13
C ASN A 40 21.69 -5.66 4.40
N LEU A 41 20.70 -5.87 3.54
CA LEU A 41 19.98 -4.81 2.84
C LEU A 41 18.85 -4.22 3.69
N ASP A 42 18.29 -4.97 4.62
CA ASP A 42 17.21 -4.49 5.51
C ASP A 42 17.62 -3.28 6.37
N ASN A 43 18.93 -3.03 6.50
CA ASN A 43 19.45 -1.89 7.26
C ASN A 43 19.73 -0.63 6.43
N SER A 44 19.70 -0.70 5.10
CA SER A 44 19.95 0.47 4.27
C SER A 44 18.66 1.22 3.99
N LYS A 45 18.51 2.41 4.54
CA LYS A 45 17.32 3.24 4.30
C LYS A 45 17.29 3.78 2.87
N ILE A 46 16.07 3.94 2.35
CA ILE A 46 15.86 4.64 1.08
C ILE A 46 16.06 6.14 1.33
N GLU A 47 17.03 6.74 0.65
CA GLU A 47 17.30 8.17 0.70
C GLU A 47 16.40 8.93 -0.29
N LYS A 48 16.41 8.50 -1.55
CA LYS A 48 15.69 9.20 -2.62
C LYS A 48 15.11 8.25 -3.67
N ILE A 49 13.92 8.58 -4.15
CA ILE A 49 13.27 7.91 -5.28
C ILE A 49 13.05 8.92 -6.41
N GLU A 50 13.65 8.68 -7.57
CA GLU A 50 13.44 9.49 -8.76
C GLU A 50 12.58 8.73 -9.78
N ILE A 51 11.48 9.32 -10.23
CA ILE A 51 10.55 8.71 -11.19
C ILE A 51 10.41 9.61 -12.40
N LYS A 52 10.68 9.06 -13.59
CA LYS A 52 10.53 9.77 -14.85
C LYS A 52 9.52 9.07 -15.74
N ALA A 53 8.36 9.72 -15.97
CA ALA A 53 7.32 9.21 -16.84
C ALA A 53 7.77 9.26 -18.31
N ASN A 54 7.63 8.15 -19.05
CA ASN A 54 7.99 8.11 -20.48
C ASN A 54 7.16 9.08 -21.34
N LYS A 55 5.91 9.33 -20.92
CA LYS A 55 4.99 10.27 -21.60
C LYS A 55 4.71 11.50 -20.72
N HIS A 56 5.76 12.24 -20.36
CA HIS A 56 5.74 13.36 -19.44
C HIS A 56 4.59 14.36 -19.70
N ARG A 57 4.43 14.87 -20.94
CA ARG A 57 3.35 15.82 -21.29
C ARG A 57 1.95 15.25 -21.06
N LYS A 58 1.75 13.94 -21.31
CA LYS A 58 0.46 13.27 -21.02
C LYS A 58 0.22 13.11 -19.52
N TRP A 59 1.28 12.84 -18.77
CA TRP A 59 1.23 12.77 -17.31
C TRP A 59 0.79 14.10 -16.71
N ILE A 60 1.47 15.22 -17.07
CA ILE A 60 1.11 16.56 -16.60
C ILE A 60 -0.33 16.92 -16.97
N ARG A 61 -0.74 16.68 -18.21
CA ARG A 61 -2.13 16.93 -18.64
C ARG A 61 -3.13 16.14 -17.83
N ASN A 62 -2.83 14.87 -17.51
CA ASN A 62 -3.69 14.05 -16.66
C ASN A 62 -3.81 14.65 -15.25
N SER A 63 -2.70 15.06 -14.66
CA SER A 63 -2.64 15.67 -13.33
C SER A 63 -3.40 17.01 -13.28
N LEU A 64 -3.23 17.84 -14.31
CA LEU A 64 -3.96 19.10 -14.45
C LEU A 64 -5.46 18.86 -14.55
N ASN A 65 -5.89 17.88 -15.35
CA ASN A 65 -7.30 17.53 -15.47
C ASN A 65 -7.91 17.02 -14.14
N ILE A 66 -7.12 16.35 -13.30
CA ILE A 66 -7.55 15.97 -11.96
C ILE A 66 -7.70 17.22 -11.09
N LEU A 67 -6.73 18.11 -11.10
CA LEU A 67 -6.71 19.33 -10.28
C LEU A 67 -7.90 20.25 -10.56
N ILE A 68 -8.15 20.54 -11.87
CA ILE A 68 -9.18 21.50 -12.30
C ILE A 68 -10.57 20.87 -12.48
N GLY A 69 -10.66 19.53 -12.57
CA GLY A 69 -11.92 18.83 -12.82
C GLY A 69 -12.97 19.10 -11.74
N ASN A 70 -14.22 19.29 -12.14
CA ASN A 70 -15.34 19.41 -11.20
C ASN A 70 -15.94 18.03 -10.95
N PHE A 71 -15.30 17.23 -10.09
CA PHE A 71 -15.80 15.93 -9.61
C PHE A 71 -15.41 15.76 -8.15
N ARG A 72 -16.22 15.08 -7.40
CA ARG A 72 -15.99 14.75 -6.00
C ARG A 72 -14.99 13.63 -5.86
N PHE A 73 -15.24 12.49 -6.55
CA PHE A 73 -14.35 11.37 -6.59
C PHE A 73 -13.63 11.34 -7.93
N ILE A 74 -12.32 11.09 -7.88
CA ILE A 74 -11.48 11.10 -9.10
C ILE A 74 -11.86 9.93 -10.01
N PRO A 75 -12.39 10.20 -11.21
CA PRO A 75 -12.85 9.18 -12.14
C PRO A 75 -11.74 8.22 -12.56
N GLN A 76 -12.07 6.95 -12.77
CA GLN A 76 -11.12 5.90 -13.15
C GLN A 76 -10.36 6.20 -14.45
N LYS A 77 -10.93 7.01 -15.36
CA LYS A 77 -10.24 7.44 -16.59
C LYS A 77 -8.94 8.19 -16.32
N PHE A 78 -8.80 8.84 -15.14
CA PHE A 78 -7.58 9.56 -14.73
C PHE A 78 -6.59 8.68 -13.96
N LYS A 79 -6.98 7.48 -13.55
CA LYS A 79 -6.13 6.51 -12.85
C LYS A 79 -5.41 5.54 -13.80
N LYS A 80 -5.13 5.97 -15.01
CA LYS A 80 -4.37 5.21 -16.04
C LYS A 80 -2.90 5.08 -15.62
N ARG A 81 -2.29 3.92 -15.95
CA ARG A 81 -0.88 3.69 -15.72
C ARG A 81 -0.02 4.28 -16.84
N PHE A 82 1.09 4.86 -16.45
CA PHE A 82 2.13 5.39 -17.30
C PHE A 82 3.41 4.59 -17.09
N GLU A 83 4.07 4.18 -18.14
CA GLU A 83 5.42 3.61 -18.05
C GLU A 83 6.39 4.66 -17.53
N ALA A 84 7.31 4.25 -16.67
CA ALA A 84 8.27 5.12 -16.02
C ALA A 84 9.63 4.43 -15.83
N LYS A 85 10.68 5.24 -15.80
CA LYS A 85 11.99 4.87 -15.29
C LYS A 85 12.03 5.29 -13.81
N ILE A 86 12.57 4.44 -12.97
CA ILE A 86 12.61 4.63 -11.53
C ILE A 86 14.04 4.40 -11.06
N VAL A 87 14.61 5.37 -10.35
CA VAL A 87 15.92 5.28 -9.74
C VAL A 87 15.75 5.40 -8.24
N VAL A 88 16.30 4.46 -7.49
CA VAL A 88 16.27 4.47 -6.03
C VAL A 88 17.69 4.59 -5.52
N ARG A 89 17.91 5.57 -4.65
CA ARG A 89 19.18 5.79 -3.93
C ARG A 89 19.00 5.40 -2.48
N PHE A 90 19.97 4.70 -1.94
CA PHE A 90 20.02 4.28 -0.55
C PHE A 90 21.14 5.02 0.19
N GLU A 91 21.04 5.13 1.52
CA GLU A 91 22.03 5.84 2.37
C GLU A 91 23.48 5.29 2.24
N ASN A 92 23.65 4.06 1.76
CA ASN A 92 24.95 3.43 1.53
C ASN A 92 25.50 3.65 0.11
N ASP A 93 25.10 4.70 -0.58
CA ASP A 93 25.48 5.04 -1.96
C ASP A 93 25.02 4.02 -3.03
N LEU A 94 24.29 2.99 -2.65
CA LEU A 94 23.72 2.05 -3.60
C LEU A 94 22.65 2.73 -4.47
N VAL A 95 22.74 2.55 -5.78
CA VAL A 95 21.77 3.08 -6.74
C VAL A 95 21.17 1.95 -7.55
N CYS A 96 19.86 1.77 -7.46
CA CYS A 96 19.10 0.79 -8.21
C CYS A 96 18.27 1.43 -9.33
N ASN A 97 18.34 0.88 -10.53
CA ASN A 97 17.58 1.35 -11.68
C ASN A 97 16.50 0.34 -12.07
N PHE A 98 15.27 0.81 -12.12
CA PHE A 98 14.12 -0.01 -12.45
C PHE A 98 13.34 0.57 -13.63
N THR A 99 12.59 -0.29 -14.30
CA THR A 99 11.45 0.08 -15.12
C THR A 99 10.17 -0.25 -14.36
N GLY A 100 9.13 0.56 -14.56
CA GLY A 100 7.89 0.35 -13.85
C GLY A 100 6.74 1.13 -14.45
N ARG A 101 5.61 1.03 -13.79
CA ARG A 101 4.40 1.76 -14.16
C ARG A 101 3.88 2.52 -12.95
N MET A 102 3.57 3.79 -13.16
CA MET A 102 2.96 4.63 -12.14
C MET A 102 1.58 5.11 -12.57
N ARG A 103 0.73 5.40 -11.59
CA ARG A 103 -0.54 6.08 -11.80
C ARG A 103 -0.84 7.00 -10.62
N PHE A 104 -1.80 7.89 -10.80
CA PHE A 104 -2.37 8.63 -9.67
C PHE A 104 -2.90 7.67 -8.59
N SER A 105 -2.64 8.01 -7.33
CA SER A 105 -3.15 7.31 -6.13
C SER A 105 -4.02 8.25 -5.32
N GLY A 106 -5.17 7.76 -4.90
CA GLY A 106 -6.18 8.50 -4.13
C GLY A 106 -7.53 8.50 -4.83
N ASP A 107 -8.57 8.71 -4.06
CA ASP A 107 -9.96 8.75 -4.53
C ASP A 107 -10.53 10.16 -4.48
N GLN A 108 -9.93 11.06 -3.71
CA GLN A 108 -10.30 12.46 -3.55
C GLN A 108 -9.15 13.40 -3.98
N LYS A 109 -9.42 14.70 -4.00
CA LYS A 109 -8.47 15.72 -4.48
C LYS A 109 -7.39 16.11 -3.49
N ASP A 110 -7.48 15.70 -2.23
CA ASP A 110 -6.46 15.85 -1.20
C ASP A 110 -5.12 15.19 -1.56
N HIS A 111 -5.15 14.29 -2.54
CA HIS A 111 -3.97 13.62 -3.09
C HIS A 111 -3.30 14.38 -4.25
N VAL A 112 -3.73 15.58 -4.58
CA VAL A 112 -3.15 16.40 -5.67
C VAL A 112 -3.33 17.89 -5.40
N PHE A 113 -2.27 18.67 -5.54
CA PHE A 113 -2.32 20.13 -5.42
C PHE A 113 -1.19 20.81 -6.17
N LEU A 114 -1.32 22.13 -6.27
CA LEU A 114 -0.32 23.00 -6.86
C LEU A 114 0.60 23.54 -5.76
N LYS A 115 1.91 23.37 -5.94
CA LYS A 115 2.95 23.95 -5.09
C LYS A 115 4.02 24.56 -6.00
N ASP A 116 4.37 25.82 -5.80
CA ASP A 116 5.43 26.52 -6.54
C ASP A 116 5.30 26.35 -8.07
N ASN A 117 4.09 26.57 -8.59
CA ASN A 117 3.72 26.36 -10.00
C ASN A 117 3.90 24.93 -10.52
N SER A 118 4.10 23.97 -9.67
CA SER A 118 4.25 22.56 -10.00
C SER A 118 3.14 21.72 -9.39
N ILE A 119 2.64 20.73 -10.16
CA ILE A 119 1.62 19.81 -9.65
C ILE A 119 2.31 18.68 -8.94
N ILE A 120 2.02 18.52 -7.67
CA ILE A 120 2.44 17.39 -6.84
C ILE A 120 1.24 16.48 -6.56
N GLN A 121 1.49 15.16 -6.50
CA GLN A 121 0.42 14.19 -6.33
C GLN A 121 0.91 12.86 -5.79
N SER A 122 0.04 12.17 -5.06
CA SER A 122 0.29 10.80 -4.63
C SER A 122 0.28 9.84 -5.83
N VAL A 123 1.16 8.85 -5.81
CA VAL A 123 1.29 7.87 -6.90
C VAL A 123 1.31 6.42 -6.40
N ASP A 124 0.76 5.53 -7.20
CA ASP A 124 0.82 4.07 -7.05
C ASP A 124 1.80 3.53 -8.08
N VAL A 125 2.86 2.88 -7.62
CA VAL A 125 3.98 2.41 -8.43
C VAL A 125 4.03 0.88 -8.41
N HIS A 126 4.27 0.29 -9.61
CA HIS A 126 4.58 -1.12 -9.76
C HIS A 126 5.89 -1.24 -10.52
N LEU A 127 6.87 -1.93 -9.98
CA LEU A 127 8.10 -2.27 -10.69
C LEU A 127 7.81 -3.39 -11.70
N ASN A 128 8.42 -3.32 -12.88
CA ASN A 128 8.35 -4.37 -13.88
C ASN A 128 9.49 -5.39 -13.69
N ASN A 129 10.58 -4.95 -13.06
CA ASN A 129 11.78 -5.74 -12.78
C ASN A 129 12.37 -5.35 -11.43
N GLY A 130 13.04 -6.28 -10.79
CA GLY A 130 13.70 -6.08 -9.49
C GLY A 130 12.73 -5.77 -8.35
N ASN A 131 13.28 -5.33 -7.24
CA ASN A 131 12.54 -5.00 -6.03
C ASN A 131 13.30 -3.96 -5.18
N ILE A 132 12.59 -3.34 -4.23
CA ILE A 132 13.13 -2.47 -3.19
C ILE A 132 12.89 -3.20 -1.87
N HIS A 133 13.92 -3.78 -1.25
CA HIS A 133 13.78 -4.61 -0.03
C HIS A 133 12.71 -5.71 -0.16
N GLY A 134 12.64 -6.37 -1.30
CA GLY A 134 11.59 -7.34 -1.60
C GLY A 134 10.26 -6.74 -2.06
N ILE A 135 10.08 -5.42 -2.04
CA ILE A 135 8.85 -4.74 -2.44
C ILE A 135 8.83 -4.49 -3.95
N THR A 136 7.80 -4.95 -4.64
CA THR A 136 7.61 -4.70 -6.08
C THR A 136 6.47 -3.70 -6.34
N LYS A 137 5.59 -3.46 -5.35
CA LYS A 137 4.44 -2.57 -5.46
C LYS A 137 4.35 -1.70 -4.22
N PHE A 138 4.33 -0.38 -4.43
CA PHE A 138 4.28 0.59 -3.34
C PHE A 138 3.48 1.83 -3.75
N LYS A 139 3.17 2.64 -2.77
CA LYS A 139 2.57 3.96 -2.95
C LYS A 139 3.54 5.01 -2.41
N LEU A 140 3.50 6.18 -3.03
CA LEU A 140 4.14 7.39 -2.52
C LEU A 140 3.01 8.37 -2.23
N PHE A 141 2.75 8.61 -0.96
CA PHE A 141 1.70 9.51 -0.52
C PHE A 141 2.26 10.87 -0.18
N LEU A 142 1.51 11.89 -0.53
CA LEU A 142 1.73 13.24 0.00
C LEU A 142 1.43 13.22 1.49
N PRO A 143 2.30 13.80 2.34
CA PRO A 143 2.11 13.76 3.79
C PRO A 143 0.74 14.26 4.24
N GLN A 144 0.26 15.37 3.68
CA GLN A 144 -1.04 15.96 4.03
C GLN A 144 -2.26 15.14 3.59
N ALA A 145 -2.08 14.12 2.75
CA ALA A 145 -3.13 13.16 2.39
C ALA A 145 -3.22 11.99 3.38
N ARG A 146 -2.43 12.03 4.44
CA ARG A 146 -2.39 11.04 5.51
C ARG A 146 -2.27 11.80 6.83
N GLY A 147 -3.19 11.75 7.69
CA GLY A 147 -3.25 12.38 9.00
C GLY A 147 -1.91 12.95 9.54
N ASN A 148 -1.44 12.48 10.67
CA ASN A 148 -0.08 12.72 11.14
C ASN A 148 0.85 11.59 10.63
N PHE A 149 1.76 11.91 9.75
CA PHE A 149 2.57 10.98 8.99
C PHE A 149 3.68 10.29 9.81
N GLU A 150 4.19 10.93 10.85
CA GLU A 150 5.16 10.32 11.77
C GLU A 150 4.48 9.22 12.59
N ASP A 151 3.24 9.46 12.99
CA ASP A 151 2.43 8.49 13.71
C ASP A 151 2.10 7.28 12.82
N GLU A 152 1.85 7.47 11.52
CA GLU A 152 1.61 6.33 10.61
C GLU A 152 2.86 5.43 10.52
N ILE A 153 4.06 6.01 10.44
CA ILE A 153 5.30 5.23 10.43
C ILE A 153 5.47 4.50 11.76
N PHE A 154 5.31 5.19 12.88
CA PHE A 154 5.46 4.61 14.21
C PHE A 154 4.47 3.48 14.44
N VAL A 155 3.18 3.68 14.17
CA VAL A 155 2.15 2.65 14.42
C VAL A 155 2.29 1.45 13.50
N THR A 156 2.66 1.65 12.24
CA THR A 156 2.91 0.50 11.35
C THR A 156 4.11 -0.32 11.79
N GLU A 157 5.16 0.30 12.35
CA GLU A 157 6.29 -0.39 12.96
C GLU A 157 5.85 -1.15 14.22
N LEU A 158 5.15 -0.46 15.13
CA LEU A 158 4.62 -1.06 16.38
C LEU A 158 3.75 -2.29 16.09
N LEU A 159 2.86 -2.21 15.11
CA LEU A 159 2.01 -3.33 14.74
C LEU A 159 2.81 -4.53 14.21
N ARG A 160 3.89 -4.29 13.46
CA ARG A 160 4.80 -5.38 13.02
C ARG A 160 5.51 -6.03 14.19
N GLU A 161 5.97 -5.25 15.16
CA GLU A 161 6.59 -5.78 16.40
C GLU A 161 5.61 -6.67 17.19
N PHE A 162 4.32 -6.36 17.14
CA PHE A 162 3.26 -7.22 17.69
C PHE A 162 2.80 -8.34 16.74
N ASN A 163 3.54 -8.56 15.64
CA ASN A 163 3.27 -9.61 14.65
C ASN A 163 1.92 -9.45 13.91
N TYR A 164 1.41 -8.21 13.78
CA TYR A 164 0.30 -7.90 12.89
C TYR A 164 0.79 -7.53 11.50
N LEU A 165 -0.07 -7.74 10.49
CA LEU A 165 0.23 -7.38 9.12
C LEU A 165 0.13 -5.86 8.95
N ALA A 166 1.27 -5.20 8.86
CA ALA A 166 1.37 -3.78 8.59
C ALA A 166 2.38 -3.50 7.47
N PRO A 167 2.10 -2.55 6.57
CA PRO A 167 3.01 -2.23 5.47
C PRO A 167 4.29 -1.61 6.00
N ARG A 168 5.42 -1.89 5.36
CA ARG A 168 6.66 -1.15 5.59
C ARG A 168 6.44 0.29 5.11
N THR A 169 6.65 1.22 6.01
CA THR A 169 6.32 2.63 5.81
C THR A 169 7.51 3.50 6.24
N SER A 170 7.91 4.45 5.41
CA SER A 170 9.02 5.35 5.70
C SER A 170 8.89 6.69 4.97
N TYR A 171 9.61 7.71 5.44
CA TYR A 171 9.82 8.92 4.67
C TYR A 171 10.88 8.73 3.61
N VAL A 172 10.65 9.35 2.47
CA VAL A 172 11.61 9.38 1.36
C VAL A 172 11.55 10.72 0.64
N ASP A 173 12.67 11.19 0.16
CA ASP A 173 12.71 12.28 -0.80
C ASP A 173 12.36 11.74 -2.19
N VAL A 174 11.41 12.38 -2.85
CA VAL A 174 10.88 11.91 -4.14
C VAL A 174 11.00 13.00 -5.18
N LYS A 175 11.51 12.64 -6.36
CA LYS A 175 11.48 13.47 -7.55
C LYS A 175 10.63 12.81 -8.62
N ILE A 176 9.47 13.39 -8.92
CA ILE A 176 8.63 12.93 -10.04
C ILE A 176 8.80 13.87 -11.21
N ASN A 177 9.47 13.39 -12.26
CA ASN A 177 9.96 14.21 -13.37
C ASN A 177 10.91 15.31 -12.83
N GLU A 178 10.49 16.57 -12.84
CA GLU A 178 11.30 17.69 -12.36
C GLU A 178 10.84 18.23 -10.99
N VAL A 179 9.81 17.62 -10.38
CA VAL A 179 9.21 18.11 -9.13
C VAL A 179 9.71 17.30 -7.96
N GLU A 180 10.33 17.96 -7.00
CA GLU A 180 10.83 17.34 -5.77
C GLU A 180 9.88 17.61 -4.60
N THR A 181 9.64 16.58 -3.80
CA THR A 181 8.84 16.67 -2.57
C THR A 181 9.17 15.51 -1.64
N LYS A 182 8.98 15.70 -0.34
CA LYS A 182 9.04 14.62 0.63
C LYS A 182 7.71 13.85 0.63
N MET A 183 7.77 12.51 0.60
CA MET A 183 6.59 11.65 0.55
C MET A 183 6.70 10.50 1.54
N ILE A 184 5.56 9.89 1.85
CA ILE A 184 5.50 8.62 2.57
C ILE A 184 5.59 7.49 1.56
N PHE A 185 6.66 6.71 1.62
CA PHE A 185 6.74 5.41 0.96
C PHE A 185 5.95 4.40 1.77
N GLN A 186 5.03 3.70 1.14
CA GLN A 186 4.26 2.65 1.80
C GLN A 186 4.12 1.43 0.89
N GLU A 187 4.51 0.27 1.40
CA GLU A 187 4.30 -1.02 0.76
C GLU A 187 2.82 -1.28 0.51
N LYS A 188 2.49 -1.93 -0.59
CA LYS A 188 1.11 -2.36 -0.85
C LYS A 188 0.82 -3.71 -0.23
N ALA A 189 -0.44 -3.89 0.20
CA ALA A 189 -0.96 -5.19 0.58
C ALA A 189 -0.93 -6.12 -0.66
N ALA A 190 0.12 -6.91 -0.76
CA ALA A 190 0.41 -7.83 -1.84
C ALA A 190 1.13 -9.07 -1.29
N LYS A 191 1.56 -9.95 -2.16
CA LYS A 191 2.29 -11.17 -1.82
C LYS A 191 3.52 -10.87 -0.95
N GLU A 192 4.26 -9.83 -1.32
CA GLU A 192 5.53 -9.45 -0.70
C GLU A 192 5.33 -9.07 0.78
N LEU A 193 4.25 -8.36 1.11
CA LEU A 193 3.89 -8.04 2.50
C LEU A 193 3.63 -9.31 3.32
N LEU A 194 2.93 -10.29 2.74
CA LEU A 194 2.67 -11.55 3.43
C LEU A 194 3.95 -12.34 3.69
N GLU A 195 4.80 -12.48 2.66
CA GLU A 195 6.06 -13.22 2.75
C GLU A 195 7.03 -12.58 3.74
N PHE A 196 7.14 -11.25 3.73
CA PHE A 196 7.96 -10.50 4.69
C PHE A 196 7.52 -10.76 6.14
N ASN A 197 6.21 -10.83 6.39
CA ASN A 197 5.65 -11.13 7.70
C ASN A 197 5.51 -12.66 7.95
N MET A 198 6.25 -13.50 7.24
CA MET A 198 6.25 -14.96 7.40
C MET A 198 4.86 -15.60 7.24
N ARG A 199 4.00 -15.02 6.39
CA ARG A 199 2.70 -15.58 6.01
C ARG A 199 2.78 -16.20 4.63
N ARG A 200 2.12 -17.35 4.47
CA ARG A 200 1.95 -17.98 3.16
C ARG A 200 1.07 -17.11 2.26
N GLU A 201 1.38 -17.03 0.95
CA GLU A 201 0.53 -16.33 0.01
C GLU A 201 -0.91 -16.90 0.01
N GLY A 202 -1.89 -16.02 0.08
CA GLY A 202 -3.31 -16.34 0.14
C GLY A 202 -4.19 -15.17 -0.30
N PRO A 203 -5.52 -15.30 -0.21
CA PRO A 203 -6.44 -14.23 -0.56
C PRO A 203 -6.21 -12.97 0.30
N ILE A 204 -6.10 -11.83 -0.36
CA ILE A 204 -6.12 -10.52 0.29
C ILE A 204 -7.44 -9.86 -0.12
N LEU A 205 -8.22 -9.48 0.87
CA LEU A 205 -9.59 -8.99 0.73
C LEU A 205 -9.70 -7.57 1.29
N GLU A 206 -10.63 -6.79 0.75
CA GLU A 206 -10.98 -5.47 1.29
C GLU A 206 -12.47 -5.18 1.07
N GLY A 207 -13.03 -4.21 1.78
CA GLY A 207 -14.33 -3.65 1.46
C GLY A 207 -14.30 -2.92 0.11
N ASP A 208 -15.32 -3.07 -0.75
CA ASP A 208 -15.35 -2.40 -2.05
C ASP A 208 -16.05 -1.03 -1.99
N GLU A 209 -15.36 -0.03 -1.44
CA GLU A 209 -15.85 1.35 -1.39
C GLU A 209 -16.05 2.01 -2.78
N ARG A 210 -15.38 1.48 -3.83
CA ARG A 210 -15.47 2.03 -5.20
C ARG A 210 -16.89 1.93 -5.77
N PHE A 211 -17.63 0.89 -5.38
CA PHE A 211 -19.01 0.74 -5.77
C PHE A 211 -19.88 1.84 -5.12
N SER A 212 -19.61 2.11 -3.85
CA SER A 212 -20.24 3.18 -3.10
C SER A 212 -20.04 4.55 -3.76
N PHE A 213 -18.81 4.90 -4.14
CA PHE A 213 -18.52 6.17 -4.83
C PHE A 213 -19.33 6.33 -6.12
N ARG A 214 -19.49 5.27 -6.91
CA ARG A 214 -20.27 5.32 -8.16
C ARG A 214 -21.76 5.57 -7.90
N ILE A 215 -22.29 4.98 -6.86
CA ILE A 215 -23.71 5.15 -6.53
C ILE A 215 -23.97 6.58 -6.08
N ILE A 216 -23.08 7.20 -5.30
CA ILE A 216 -23.25 8.57 -4.85
C ILE A 216 -23.18 9.55 -6.00
N GLU A 217 -22.20 9.37 -6.87
CA GLU A 217 -22.13 10.18 -8.09
C GLU A 217 -23.41 10.04 -8.91
N ALA A 218 -23.93 8.81 -9.07
CA ALA A 218 -25.14 8.53 -9.83
C ALA A 218 -26.40 9.09 -9.15
N ALA A 219 -26.49 9.03 -7.82
CA ALA A 219 -27.62 9.55 -7.04
C ALA A 219 -27.57 11.06 -6.84
N ASN A 220 -26.47 11.73 -7.24
CA ASN A 220 -26.26 13.16 -7.08
C ASN A 220 -26.56 13.65 -5.65
N LEU A 221 -26.08 12.95 -4.66
CA LEU A 221 -26.37 13.21 -3.25
C LEU A 221 -25.78 14.54 -2.80
N PRO A 222 -26.54 15.37 -2.06
CA PRO A 222 -26.05 16.64 -1.52
C PRO A 222 -24.97 16.42 -0.45
N ASP A 223 -24.06 17.39 -0.31
CA ASP A 223 -22.89 17.30 0.56
C ASP A 223 -23.21 17.04 2.03
N ASN A 224 -24.32 17.57 2.55
CA ASN A 224 -24.76 17.35 3.92
C ASN A 224 -25.22 15.90 4.20
N GLN A 225 -25.69 15.18 3.19
CA GLN A 225 -26.02 13.75 3.31
C GLN A 225 -24.79 12.86 3.20
N ILE A 226 -23.70 13.42 2.69
CA ILE A 226 -22.47 12.72 2.45
C ILE A 226 -21.46 12.92 3.60
N SER A 227 -21.66 13.90 4.49
CA SER A 227 -20.83 14.09 5.69
C SER A 227 -20.92 12.87 6.66
N ASN A 228 -22.01 12.12 6.62
CA ASN A 228 -22.15 10.83 7.33
C ASN A 228 -21.42 9.67 6.63
N TRP A 229 -20.64 9.98 5.64
CA TRP A 229 -19.92 9.04 4.78
C TRP A 229 -18.73 8.39 5.41
N SER A 230 -18.17 8.97 6.43
CA SER A 230 -17.14 8.30 7.24
C SER A 230 -17.60 6.92 7.73
N ILE A 231 -18.93 6.71 7.73
CA ILE A 231 -19.56 5.45 8.13
C ILE A 231 -19.78 4.50 6.93
N GLY A 232 -19.49 4.96 5.71
CA GLY A 232 -19.30 4.15 4.48
C GLY A 232 -20.54 3.43 3.93
N VAL A 233 -21.54 3.15 4.74
CA VAL A 233 -22.64 2.26 4.41
C VAL A 233 -24.00 2.95 4.55
N VAL A 234 -24.12 3.93 5.43
CA VAL A 234 -25.39 4.55 5.83
C VAL A 234 -26.20 5.08 4.67
N PRO A 235 -25.65 5.92 3.77
CA PRO A 235 -26.42 6.45 2.65
C PRO A 235 -26.92 5.37 1.71
N LEU A 236 -26.15 4.29 1.53
CA LEU A 236 -26.53 3.19 0.65
C LEU A 236 -27.71 2.41 1.21
N MET A 237 -27.78 2.24 2.53
CA MET A 237 -28.89 1.55 3.19
C MET A 237 -30.17 2.40 3.19
N GLU A 238 -30.05 3.70 3.39
CA GLU A 238 -31.19 4.63 3.32
C GLU A 238 -31.83 4.65 1.92
N TYR A 239 -31.03 4.41 0.88
CA TYR A 239 -31.50 4.24 -0.49
C TYR A 239 -31.85 2.80 -0.87
N GLY A 240 -31.92 1.89 0.09
CA GLY A 240 -32.27 0.48 -0.16
C GLY A 240 -31.18 -0.34 -0.85
N ILE A 241 -29.94 0.16 -0.89
CA ILE A 241 -28.82 -0.49 -1.54
C ILE A 241 -28.00 -1.22 -0.50
N ASN A 242 -28.25 -2.48 -0.29
CA ASN A 242 -27.49 -3.37 0.60
C ASN A 242 -26.17 -3.81 -0.05
N ALA A 243 -25.29 -2.86 -0.36
CA ALA A 243 -24.15 -3.16 -1.19
C ALA A 243 -22.83 -2.66 -0.60
N MET A 244 -22.37 -3.35 0.43
CA MET A 244 -20.94 -3.39 0.70
C MET A 244 -20.50 -4.82 0.65
N PHE A 245 -19.91 -5.21 -0.45
CA PHE A 245 -19.33 -6.52 -0.58
C PHE A 245 -17.82 -6.41 -0.48
N ALA A 246 -17.21 -7.42 0.15
CA ALA A 246 -15.78 -7.59 0.08
C ALA A 246 -15.36 -7.94 -1.34
N ARG A 247 -14.14 -7.55 -1.71
CA ARG A 247 -13.50 -7.98 -2.95
C ARG A 247 -12.11 -8.52 -2.68
N GLN A 248 -11.65 -9.41 -3.53
CA GLN A 248 -10.27 -9.86 -3.52
C GLN A 248 -9.41 -8.90 -4.36
N ILE A 249 -8.30 -8.39 -3.77
CA ILE A 249 -7.42 -7.44 -4.46
C ILE A 249 -6.28 -8.10 -5.22
N ASN A 250 -5.91 -9.33 -4.87
CA ASN A 250 -4.90 -10.14 -5.56
C ASN A 250 -5.53 -11.22 -6.44
N ALA A 251 -6.44 -10.82 -7.34
CA ALA A 251 -7.22 -11.72 -8.20
C ALA A 251 -6.36 -12.71 -8.99
N ASN A 252 -5.12 -12.37 -9.36
CA ASN A 252 -4.21 -13.30 -10.06
C ASN A 252 -3.91 -14.56 -9.23
N TRP A 253 -3.98 -14.50 -7.91
CA TRP A 253 -3.81 -15.65 -7.05
C TRP A 253 -4.96 -16.65 -7.22
N LEU A 254 -6.20 -16.15 -7.27
CA LEU A 254 -7.41 -16.95 -7.53
C LEU A 254 -7.32 -17.73 -8.84
N LEU A 255 -6.75 -17.15 -9.89
CA LEU A 255 -6.69 -17.72 -11.24
C LEU A 255 -5.62 -18.81 -11.40
N ARG A 256 -4.85 -19.16 -10.38
CA ARG A 256 -3.74 -20.13 -10.50
C ARG A 256 -4.21 -21.57 -10.60
N SER A 257 -5.31 -21.94 -9.92
CA SER A 257 -5.91 -23.27 -10.00
C SER A 257 -7.27 -23.31 -9.31
N ASP A 258 -8.02 -24.41 -9.51
CA ASP A 258 -9.32 -24.64 -8.86
C ASP A 258 -9.24 -24.61 -7.32
N LYS A 259 -8.13 -25.11 -6.74
CA LYS A 259 -7.90 -25.03 -5.28
C LYS A 259 -7.77 -23.59 -4.79
N HIS A 260 -7.04 -22.74 -5.54
CA HIS A 260 -6.94 -21.32 -5.22
C HIS A 260 -8.28 -20.61 -5.36
N ALA A 261 -9.03 -20.94 -6.40
CA ALA A 261 -10.38 -20.42 -6.60
C ALA A 261 -11.31 -20.81 -5.44
N THR A 262 -11.31 -22.08 -5.03
CA THR A 262 -12.13 -22.57 -3.91
C THR A 262 -11.81 -21.83 -2.61
N ILE A 263 -10.52 -21.68 -2.25
CA ILE A 263 -10.12 -20.94 -1.06
C ILE A 263 -10.56 -19.48 -1.15
N SER A 264 -10.41 -18.85 -2.31
CA SER A 264 -10.84 -17.47 -2.55
C SER A 264 -12.34 -17.29 -2.39
N TYR A 265 -13.15 -18.16 -2.97
CA TYR A 265 -14.62 -18.08 -2.86
C TYR A 265 -15.07 -18.30 -1.42
N ASN A 266 -14.50 -19.28 -0.71
CA ASN A 266 -14.84 -19.53 0.68
C ASN A 266 -14.49 -18.33 1.58
N SER A 267 -13.30 -17.76 1.42
CA SER A 267 -12.90 -16.57 2.18
C SER A 267 -13.78 -15.36 1.85
N LEU A 268 -14.09 -15.15 0.58
CA LEU A 268 -14.96 -14.05 0.16
C LEU A 268 -16.39 -14.23 0.69
N SER A 269 -16.94 -15.43 0.68
CA SER A 269 -18.25 -15.76 1.24
C SER A 269 -18.31 -15.49 2.74
N ASN A 270 -17.30 -15.94 3.50
CA ASN A 270 -17.23 -15.73 4.93
C ASN A 270 -17.12 -14.23 5.28
N LEU A 271 -16.29 -13.48 4.56
CA LEU A 271 -16.16 -12.04 4.78
C LEU A 271 -17.47 -11.31 4.44
N ASN A 272 -18.11 -11.66 3.34
CA ASN A 272 -19.41 -11.10 2.97
C ASN A 272 -20.50 -11.41 4.01
N SER A 273 -20.46 -12.58 4.67
CA SER A 273 -21.38 -12.89 5.77
C SER A 273 -21.18 -11.93 6.96
N ALA A 274 -19.93 -11.58 7.29
CA ALA A 274 -19.65 -10.58 8.32
C ALA A 274 -20.17 -9.19 7.93
N TYR A 275 -20.02 -8.78 6.66
CA TYR A 275 -20.58 -7.53 6.15
C TYR A 275 -22.10 -7.51 6.16
N LEU A 276 -22.77 -8.59 5.76
CA LEU A 276 -24.23 -8.69 5.78
C LEU A 276 -24.78 -8.63 7.20
N LEU A 277 -24.14 -9.29 8.16
CA LEU A 277 -24.52 -9.18 9.56
C LEU A 277 -24.37 -7.75 10.08
N TYR A 278 -23.25 -7.09 9.76
CA TYR A 278 -23.02 -5.68 10.08
C TYR A 278 -24.14 -4.80 9.53
N LEU A 279 -24.48 -4.96 8.25
CA LEU A 279 -25.54 -4.19 7.58
C LEU A 279 -26.90 -4.41 8.24
N ASN A 280 -27.26 -5.64 8.58
CA ASN A 280 -28.54 -5.95 9.20
C ASN A 280 -28.67 -5.32 10.59
N ARG A 281 -27.61 -5.37 11.39
CA ARG A 281 -27.58 -4.75 12.73
C ARG A 281 -27.48 -3.24 12.70
N TYR A 282 -26.88 -2.68 11.65
CA TYR A 282 -26.69 -1.24 11.53
C TYR A 282 -28.01 -0.47 11.64
N LYS A 283 -29.11 -1.00 11.12
CA LYS A 283 -30.44 -0.37 11.20
C LYS A 283 -30.89 -0.09 12.63
N ASP A 284 -30.58 -1.02 13.53
CA ASP A 284 -30.99 -0.97 14.93
C ASP A 284 -29.97 -0.22 15.80
N GLU A 285 -28.69 -0.25 15.40
CA GLU A 285 -27.55 0.22 16.20
C GLU A 285 -26.91 1.51 15.65
N LYS A 286 -27.54 2.17 14.67
CA LYS A 286 -26.96 3.35 13.99
C LYS A 286 -26.58 4.51 14.91
N ASN A 287 -27.20 4.60 16.08
CA ASN A 287 -26.91 5.60 17.10
C ASN A 287 -25.71 5.18 18.01
N ASN A 288 -25.26 3.95 17.92
CA ASN A 288 -24.10 3.48 18.63
C ASN A 288 -22.85 3.75 17.79
N PHE A 289 -22.07 4.76 18.18
CA PHE A 289 -20.87 5.17 17.45
C PHE A 289 -19.87 4.01 17.24
N TYR A 290 -19.65 3.20 18.27
CA TYR A 290 -18.74 2.07 18.18
C TYR A 290 -19.20 1.06 17.11
N TYR A 291 -20.47 0.67 17.18
CA TYR A 291 -21.01 -0.30 16.24
C TYR A 291 -21.00 0.22 14.80
N ALA A 292 -21.40 1.48 14.60
CA ALA A 292 -21.44 2.09 13.29
C ALA A 292 -20.05 2.14 12.61
N HIS A 293 -18.98 2.31 13.38
CA HIS A 293 -17.61 2.42 12.85
C HIS A 293 -16.86 1.09 12.84
N TYR A 294 -17.10 0.21 13.81
CA TYR A 294 -16.25 -0.97 14.07
C TYR A 294 -17.02 -2.30 14.09
N GLY A 295 -18.28 -2.28 13.70
CA GLY A 295 -19.24 -3.35 13.95
C GLY A 295 -19.06 -4.66 13.17
N LEU A 296 -17.92 -4.89 12.47
CA LEU A 296 -17.64 -6.22 11.93
C LEU A 296 -17.40 -7.21 13.07
N SER A 297 -18.14 -8.32 13.05
CA SER A 297 -18.10 -9.33 14.10
C SER A 297 -16.76 -10.09 14.13
N ASN A 298 -15.93 -9.85 15.15
CA ASN A 298 -14.69 -10.61 15.35
C ASN A 298 -14.93 -12.11 15.49
N ASN A 299 -16.10 -12.52 16.01
CA ASN A 299 -16.49 -13.93 16.05
C ASN A 299 -16.60 -14.54 14.64
N LEU A 300 -17.26 -13.87 13.70
CA LEU A 300 -17.34 -14.33 12.31
C LEU A 300 -15.98 -14.23 11.59
N MET A 301 -15.20 -13.19 11.90
CA MET A 301 -13.86 -13.01 11.32
C MET A 301 -12.87 -14.09 11.77
N ALA A 302 -13.04 -14.61 12.97
CA ALA A 302 -12.23 -15.66 13.59
C ALA A 302 -12.85 -17.06 13.52
N LEU A 303 -13.99 -17.22 12.84
CA LEU A 303 -14.77 -18.46 12.78
C LEU A 303 -15.01 -19.10 14.16
N GLY A 304 -15.25 -18.28 15.18
CA GLY A 304 -15.52 -18.71 16.55
C GLY A 304 -14.30 -19.13 17.39
N ASN A 305 -13.08 -19.04 16.84
CA ASN A 305 -11.86 -19.36 17.58
C ASN A 305 -11.52 -18.25 18.58
N SER A 306 -11.49 -18.56 19.87
CA SER A 306 -11.28 -17.60 20.98
C SER A 306 -9.94 -16.86 20.89
N ASP A 307 -8.86 -17.54 20.52
CA ASP A 307 -7.52 -16.95 20.46
C ASP A 307 -7.42 -15.95 19.29
N ASN A 308 -8.03 -16.29 18.17
CA ASN A 308 -8.09 -15.40 17.03
C ASN A 308 -9.05 -14.22 17.25
N ILE A 309 -10.15 -14.41 18.02
CA ILE A 309 -11.00 -13.30 18.47
C ILE A 309 -10.17 -12.33 19.32
N LEU A 310 -9.41 -12.85 20.29
CA LEU A 310 -8.55 -12.02 21.15
C LEU A 310 -7.49 -11.25 20.32
N LYS A 311 -6.86 -11.88 19.33
CA LYS A 311 -5.93 -11.20 18.42
C LYS A 311 -6.63 -10.02 17.70
N LEU A 312 -7.84 -10.22 17.19
CA LEU A 312 -8.62 -9.16 16.53
C LEU A 312 -9.02 -8.04 17.49
N ASP A 313 -9.38 -8.39 18.73
CA ASP A 313 -9.72 -7.41 19.77
C ASP A 313 -8.50 -6.56 20.14
N ILE A 314 -7.35 -7.17 20.35
CA ILE A 314 -6.08 -6.47 20.64
C ILE A 314 -5.73 -5.54 19.48
N TYR A 315 -5.81 -6.01 18.22
CA TYR A 315 -5.59 -5.16 17.06
C TYR A 315 -6.52 -3.93 17.07
N ASN A 316 -7.81 -4.12 17.28
CA ASN A 316 -8.77 -3.03 17.34
C ASN A 316 -8.44 -2.04 18.47
N VAL A 317 -8.01 -2.52 19.64
CA VAL A 317 -7.59 -1.68 20.78
C VAL A 317 -6.37 -0.84 20.42
N ILE A 318 -5.35 -1.43 19.77
CA ILE A 318 -4.16 -0.68 19.32
C ILE A 318 -4.56 0.42 18.35
N ILE A 319 -5.37 0.10 17.34
CA ILE A 319 -5.81 1.09 16.34
C ILE A 319 -6.63 2.22 16.99
N LEU A 320 -7.51 1.89 17.95
CA LEU A 320 -8.32 2.89 18.67
C LEU A 320 -7.47 3.76 19.60
N SER A 321 -6.54 3.15 20.34
CA SER A 321 -5.66 3.88 21.26
C SER A 321 -4.72 4.86 20.56
N THR A 322 -4.44 4.62 19.29
CA THR A 322 -3.64 5.49 18.42
C THR A 322 -4.50 6.39 17.53
N ASN A 323 -5.77 6.58 17.90
CA ASN A 323 -6.75 7.38 17.15
C ASN A 323 -6.88 7.00 15.66
N GLY A 324 -6.54 5.77 15.32
CA GLY A 324 -6.54 5.22 13.94
C GLY A 324 -7.91 4.67 13.50
N TRP A 325 -9.01 5.13 14.08
CA TRP A 325 -10.35 4.58 13.87
C TRP A 325 -10.79 4.55 12.40
N HIS A 326 -10.25 5.43 11.55
CA HIS A 326 -10.56 5.46 10.13
C HIS A 326 -10.22 4.14 9.43
N GLY A 327 -9.15 3.46 9.86
CA GLY A 327 -8.76 2.14 9.35
C GLY A 327 -9.67 1.00 9.83
N LEU A 328 -10.54 1.23 10.80
CA LEU A 328 -11.52 0.24 11.27
C LEU A 328 -12.88 0.35 10.57
N ILE A 329 -13.12 1.42 9.80
CA ILE A 329 -14.35 1.55 9.01
C ILE A 329 -14.43 0.35 8.05
N PRO A 330 -15.54 -0.38 8.03
CA PRO A 330 -15.65 -1.62 7.24
C PRO A 330 -15.24 -1.47 5.77
N ALA A 331 -15.51 -0.32 5.13
CA ALA A 331 -15.11 -0.02 3.76
C ALA A 331 -13.60 0.07 3.55
N ASN A 332 -12.86 0.53 4.57
CA ASN A 332 -11.42 0.72 4.50
C ASN A 332 -10.63 -0.52 4.95
N ARG A 333 -11.28 -1.45 5.64
CA ARG A 333 -10.57 -2.61 6.20
C ARG A 333 -10.03 -3.52 5.11
N LYS A 334 -8.80 -3.97 5.33
CA LYS A 334 -8.15 -5.01 4.53
C LYS A 334 -7.84 -6.21 5.40
N PHE A 335 -7.92 -7.38 4.78
CA PHE A 335 -7.69 -8.65 5.46
C PHE A 335 -6.89 -9.60 4.58
N TYR A 336 -6.04 -10.37 5.21
CA TYR A 336 -5.50 -11.58 4.67
C TYR A 336 -6.29 -12.77 5.21
N TRP A 337 -6.76 -13.65 4.33
CA TRP A 337 -7.32 -14.91 4.76
C TRP A 337 -6.21 -15.91 5.07
N ASN A 338 -5.97 -16.13 6.36
CA ASN A 338 -5.05 -17.15 6.83
C ASN A 338 -5.74 -18.52 6.81
N SER A 339 -5.53 -19.29 5.73
CA SER A 339 -6.15 -20.61 5.56
C SER A 339 -5.58 -21.70 6.47
N ILE A 340 -4.49 -21.44 7.17
CA ILE A 340 -3.90 -22.37 8.15
C ILE A 340 -4.60 -22.23 9.50
N GLU A 341 -4.74 -20.99 9.96
CA GLU A 341 -5.39 -20.67 11.23
C GLU A 341 -6.90 -20.42 11.11
N ASN A 342 -7.43 -20.41 9.88
CA ASN A 342 -8.84 -20.18 9.54
C ASN A 342 -9.42 -18.90 10.12
N TYR A 343 -8.76 -17.77 9.89
CA TYR A 343 -9.29 -16.46 10.29
C TYR A 343 -8.82 -15.35 9.35
N PHE A 344 -9.43 -14.17 9.49
CA PHE A 344 -9.07 -12.97 8.77
C PHE A 344 -8.05 -12.16 9.57
N GLU A 345 -6.78 -12.22 9.20
CA GLU A 345 -5.76 -11.34 9.76
C GLU A 345 -5.95 -9.93 9.20
N PRO A 346 -6.09 -8.90 10.06
CA PRO A 346 -6.22 -7.54 9.60
C PRO A 346 -4.88 -7.05 9.01
N ILE A 347 -4.96 -6.31 7.90
CA ILE A 347 -3.83 -5.59 7.32
C ILE A 347 -4.08 -4.10 7.58
N THR A 348 -3.17 -3.45 8.28
CA THR A 348 -3.26 -2.01 8.57
C THR A 348 -3.24 -1.20 7.28
N TYR A 349 -4.24 -0.32 7.13
CA TYR A 349 -4.37 0.51 5.95
C TYR A 349 -5.22 1.74 6.26
N ASP A 350 -4.77 2.92 5.80
CA ASP A 350 -5.54 4.17 5.79
C ASP A 350 -6.18 4.54 7.13
N SER A 351 -5.41 4.44 8.20
CA SER A 351 -5.93 4.60 9.55
C SER A 351 -5.95 6.07 10.02
N ASN A 352 -5.17 6.95 9.38
CA ASN A 352 -5.03 8.36 9.76
C ASN A 352 -4.66 8.52 11.26
N PHE A 353 -3.64 7.79 11.69
CA PHE A 353 -3.16 7.83 13.07
C PHE A 353 -2.86 9.24 13.56
N ASN A 354 -3.11 9.47 14.85
CA ASN A 354 -2.81 10.72 15.53
C ASN A 354 -2.65 10.43 17.03
N ILE A 355 -1.39 10.36 17.47
CA ILE A 355 -0.97 10.01 18.84
C ILE A 355 -0.74 11.27 19.67
#